data_4c4fb416efbae1cf9c6b2b4eadd8cb78
#
_entry.id   4c4fb416efbae1cf9c6b2b4eadd8cb78
#
_cell.length_a   1.000
_cell.length_b   1.000
_cell.length_c   1.000
_cell.angle_alpha   90.00
_cell.angle_beta   90.00
_cell.angle_gamma   90.00
#
_symmetry.space_group_name_H-M   'P 1'
#
loop_
_entity.id
_entity.type
_entity.pdbx_description
1 polymer ?
#
loop_
_entity_poly.entity_id
_entity_poly.type
_entity_poly.pdbx_seq_one_letter_code
_entity_poly.pdbx_strand_id
1 'polypeptide(L)'
;MGKQARARVLGDNQAMAIARNIRVSPRKLNLVAQQIRGKKVERALNELTFSEKRIAGVVKKALQSAVANAENNHDLDVDDLFVKEASVGKNLLLRRFHPRARGNAGGIEKFFSQITIVVEEKREEKTEEAKAPAAKGKPAAAKKTSGKAPAKKPAAKTKAKKEAA
;
A
#
# COMPACT_ATOMS: atom_id res chain seq x y z
N MET A 1 -20.43 -36.01 -4.88
CA MET A 1 -19.76 -35.08 -5.82
C MET A 1 -19.05 -33.99 -5.01
N GLY A 2 -17.72 -33.87 -5.11
CA GLY A 2 -16.96 -32.83 -4.43
C GLY A 2 -17.17 -31.47 -5.11
N LYS A 3 -17.11 -30.38 -4.30
CA LYS A 3 -17.10 -29.02 -4.87
C LYS A 3 -15.79 -28.81 -5.65
N GLN A 4 -15.88 -28.12 -6.78
CA GLN A 4 -14.67 -27.72 -7.53
C GLN A 4 -13.74 -26.89 -6.64
N ALA A 5 -12.44 -27.09 -6.80
CA ALA A 5 -11.43 -26.30 -6.08
C ALA A 5 -11.62 -24.80 -6.41
N ARG A 6 -11.58 -23.96 -5.38
CA ARG A 6 -11.70 -22.51 -5.56
C ARG A 6 -10.46 -22.00 -6.29
N ALA A 7 -10.67 -21.22 -7.35
CA ALA A 7 -9.56 -20.60 -8.07
C ALA A 7 -8.69 -19.76 -7.11
N ARG A 8 -7.38 -19.78 -7.34
CA ARG A 8 -6.43 -18.95 -6.57
C ARG A 8 -6.72 -17.47 -6.81
N VAL A 9 -6.74 -16.69 -5.73
CA VAL A 9 -7.02 -15.24 -5.78
C VAL A 9 -5.78 -14.45 -6.19
N LEU A 10 -4.59 -14.97 -5.88
CA LEU A 10 -3.31 -14.32 -6.17
C LEU A 10 -2.73 -14.83 -7.49
N GLY A 11 -2.07 -13.94 -8.23
CA GLY A 11 -1.29 -14.30 -9.42
C GLY A 11 -0.05 -15.15 -9.08
N ASP A 12 0.56 -15.73 -10.10
CA ASP A 12 1.74 -16.60 -9.92
C ASP A 12 2.99 -15.82 -9.48
N ASN A 13 3.03 -14.50 -9.76
CA ASN A 13 4.09 -13.58 -9.34
C ASN A 13 3.84 -12.99 -7.94
N GLN A 14 2.89 -13.52 -7.18
CA GLN A 14 2.51 -13.01 -5.87
C GLN A 14 2.53 -14.10 -4.82
N ALA A 15 3.09 -13.77 -3.66
CA ALA A 15 3.04 -14.61 -2.48
C ALA A 15 2.45 -13.85 -1.29
N MET A 16 1.84 -14.57 -0.36
CA MET A 16 1.27 -13.95 0.82
C MET A 16 1.63 -14.68 2.11
N ALA A 17 1.62 -13.92 3.20
CA ALA A 17 1.62 -14.47 4.55
C ALA A 17 0.59 -13.78 5.41
N ILE A 18 -0.03 -14.54 6.31
CA ILE A 18 -1.05 -14.06 7.23
C ILE A 18 -0.62 -14.35 8.66
N ALA A 19 -0.43 -13.29 9.46
CA ALA A 19 -0.25 -13.43 10.90
C ALA A 19 -1.55 -13.11 11.62
N ARG A 20 -2.11 -14.09 12.33
CA ARG A 20 -3.38 -13.99 13.05
C ARG A 20 -3.15 -13.84 14.56
N ASN A 21 -4.19 -13.42 15.27
CA ASN A 21 -4.23 -13.35 16.73
C ASN A 21 -3.16 -12.48 17.39
N ILE A 22 -2.77 -11.39 16.71
CA ILE A 22 -1.81 -10.44 17.23
C ILE A 22 -2.51 -9.62 18.33
N ARG A 23 -2.00 -9.65 19.56
CA ARG A 23 -2.58 -8.96 20.70
C ARG A 23 -2.30 -7.46 20.69
N VAL A 24 -2.86 -6.79 19.69
CA VAL A 24 -2.76 -5.33 19.50
C VAL A 24 -4.02 -4.83 18.80
N SER A 25 -4.36 -3.57 19.03
CA SER A 25 -5.46 -2.90 18.33
C SER A 25 -5.13 -2.75 16.82
N PRO A 26 -6.11 -3.00 15.91
CA PRO A 26 -5.91 -2.87 14.47
C PRO A 26 -5.39 -1.50 14.05
N ARG A 27 -5.83 -0.42 14.71
CA ARG A 27 -5.34 0.95 14.44
C ARG A 27 -3.85 1.09 14.67
N LYS A 28 -3.33 0.53 15.79
CA LYS A 28 -1.89 0.57 16.10
C LYS A 28 -1.07 -0.30 15.15
N LEU A 29 -1.59 -1.46 14.76
CA LEU A 29 -0.93 -2.35 13.80
C LEU A 29 -0.88 -1.71 12.40
N ASN A 30 -1.95 -1.02 12.00
CA ASN A 30 -2.03 -0.36 10.70
C ASN A 30 -0.97 0.74 10.51
N LEU A 31 -0.57 1.44 11.58
CA LEU A 31 0.52 2.43 11.50
C LEU A 31 1.85 1.79 11.03
N VAL A 32 2.15 0.58 11.52
CA VAL A 32 3.36 -0.14 11.08
C VAL A 32 3.17 -0.72 9.68
N ALA A 33 1.97 -1.23 9.37
CA ALA A 33 1.67 -1.73 8.02
C ALA A 33 1.78 -0.63 6.95
N GLN A 34 1.38 0.60 7.25
CA GLN A 34 1.54 1.74 6.33
C GLN A 34 2.99 2.08 6.03
N GLN A 35 3.91 1.85 6.98
CA GLN A 35 5.33 2.12 6.77
C GLN A 35 5.97 1.23 5.71
N ILE A 36 5.47 0.00 5.54
CA ILE A 36 6.06 -1.00 4.63
C ILE A 36 5.36 -1.08 3.27
N ARG A 37 4.15 -0.55 3.13
CA ARG A 37 3.39 -0.61 1.87
C ARG A 37 4.14 0.06 0.72
N GLY A 38 4.17 -0.61 -0.44
CA GLY A 38 4.77 -0.09 -1.67
C GLY A 38 6.29 0.01 -1.65
N LYS A 39 6.98 -0.58 -0.67
CA LYS A 39 8.43 -0.57 -0.55
C LYS A 39 9.04 -1.89 -1.01
N LYS A 40 10.29 -1.85 -1.49
CA LYS A 40 11.09 -3.06 -1.69
C LYS A 40 11.23 -3.81 -0.37
N VAL A 41 11.24 -5.13 -0.42
CA VAL A 41 11.23 -6.01 0.77
C VAL A 41 12.46 -5.75 1.66
N GLU A 42 13.63 -5.60 1.07
CA GLU A 42 14.87 -5.30 1.80
C GLU A 42 14.73 -4.02 2.64
N ARG A 43 14.26 -2.93 2.01
CA ARG A 43 14.04 -1.65 2.70
C ARG A 43 12.98 -1.77 3.80
N ALA A 44 11.91 -2.52 3.55
CA ALA A 44 10.85 -2.74 4.54
C ALA A 44 11.38 -3.52 5.76
N LEU A 45 12.23 -4.54 5.55
CA LEU A 45 12.88 -5.30 6.63
C LEU A 45 13.81 -4.42 7.47
N ASN A 46 14.57 -3.54 6.83
CA ASN A 46 15.47 -2.61 7.50
C ASN A 46 14.67 -1.61 8.35
N GLU A 47 13.62 -1.00 7.80
CA GLU A 47 12.75 -0.08 8.56
C GLU A 47 12.07 -0.75 9.76
N LEU A 48 11.60 -2.00 9.60
CA LEU A 48 11.02 -2.77 10.71
C LEU A 48 12.04 -3.14 11.77
N THR A 49 13.31 -3.32 11.41
CA THR A 49 14.38 -3.65 12.34
C THR A 49 14.71 -2.46 13.23
N PHE A 50 14.77 -1.26 12.66
CA PHE A 50 15.06 -0.02 13.39
C PHE A 50 13.83 0.64 14.02
N SER A 51 12.64 0.07 13.81
CA SER A 51 11.40 0.62 14.37
C SER A 51 11.32 0.38 15.88
N GLU A 52 11.13 1.42 16.66
CA GLU A 52 10.93 1.39 18.12
C GLU A 52 9.61 0.73 18.55
N LYS A 53 8.71 0.49 17.61
CA LYS A 53 7.38 -0.07 17.90
C LYS A 53 7.48 -1.57 18.21
N ARG A 54 7.10 -2.00 19.41
CA ARG A 54 7.06 -3.42 19.81
C ARG A 54 6.45 -4.35 18.75
N ILE A 55 5.46 -3.86 18.01
CA ILE A 55 4.73 -4.65 17.02
C ILE A 55 5.56 -4.88 15.74
N ALA A 56 6.58 -4.06 15.49
CA ALA A 56 7.42 -4.17 14.30
C ALA A 56 8.09 -5.56 14.20
N GLY A 57 8.51 -6.15 15.35
CA GLY A 57 9.08 -7.49 15.37
C GLY A 57 8.12 -8.59 14.89
N VAL A 58 6.82 -8.46 15.18
CA VAL A 58 5.80 -9.41 14.71
C VAL A 58 5.56 -9.23 13.20
N VAL A 59 5.47 -7.99 12.75
CA VAL A 59 5.30 -7.65 11.32
C VAL A 59 6.53 -8.09 10.52
N LYS A 60 7.75 -7.91 11.05
CA LYS A 60 9.00 -8.41 10.45
C LYS A 60 8.94 -9.92 10.21
N LYS A 61 8.54 -10.70 11.23
CA LYS A 61 8.39 -12.16 11.08
C LYS A 61 7.35 -12.54 10.02
N ALA A 62 6.24 -11.81 9.96
CA ALA A 62 5.22 -12.05 8.94
C ALA A 62 5.75 -11.72 7.53
N LEU A 63 6.52 -10.64 7.38
CA LEU A 63 7.16 -10.30 6.11
C LEU A 63 8.21 -11.33 5.70
N GLN A 64 9.05 -11.79 6.62
CA GLN A 64 10.01 -12.87 6.37
C GLN A 64 9.32 -14.17 5.92
N SER A 65 8.17 -14.50 6.52
CA SER A 65 7.37 -15.64 6.08
C SER A 65 6.79 -15.45 4.68
N ALA A 66 6.42 -14.21 4.30
CA ALA A 66 5.94 -13.91 2.94
C ALA A 66 7.06 -14.07 1.91
N VAL A 67 8.27 -13.63 2.25
CA VAL A 67 9.47 -13.79 1.40
C VAL A 67 9.81 -15.26 1.21
N ALA A 68 9.87 -16.02 2.30
CA ALA A 68 10.13 -17.46 2.23
C ALA A 68 9.06 -18.22 1.41
N ASN A 69 7.80 -17.76 1.47
CA ASN A 69 6.74 -18.34 0.62
C ASN A 69 6.92 -17.96 -0.85
N ALA A 70 7.45 -16.76 -1.16
CA ALA A 70 7.75 -16.33 -2.52
C ALA A 70 8.87 -17.17 -3.12
N GLU A 71 9.96 -17.34 -2.38
CA GLU A 71 11.12 -18.10 -2.79
C GLU A 71 10.80 -19.62 -2.95
N ASN A 72 10.27 -20.26 -1.88
CA ASN A 72 10.12 -21.71 -1.87
C ASN A 72 8.93 -22.25 -2.67
N ASN A 73 7.86 -21.46 -2.83
CA ASN A 73 6.62 -21.95 -3.46
C ASN A 73 6.39 -21.38 -4.86
N HIS A 74 7.07 -20.31 -5.21
CA HIS A 74 6.85 -19.56 -6.46
C HIS A 74 8.12 -19.28 -7.24
N ASP A 75 9.30 -19.67 -6.70
CA ASP A 75 10.61 -19.45 -7.31
C ASP A 75 10.82 -17.98 -7.76
N LEU A 76 10.32 -17.04 -6.94
CA LEU A 76 10.42 -15.60 -7.23
C LEU A 76 11.74 -15.04 -6.73
N ASP A 77 12.30 -14.07 -7.47
CA ASP A 77 13.54 -13.40 -7.09
C ASP A 77 13.32 -12.47 -5.90
N VAL A 78 14.07 -12.72 -4.81
CA VAL A 78 13.94 -11.99 -3.55
C VAL A 78 14.34 -10.52 -3.68
N ASP A 79 15.31 -10.20 -4.54
CA ASP A 79 15.85 -8.85 -4.72
C ASP A 79 14.85 -7.92 -5.43
N ASP A 80 13.98 -8.48 -6.27
CA ASP A 80 12.96 -7.74 -7.00
C ASP A 80 11.58 -7.75 -6.33
N LEU A 81 11.47 -8.36 -5.14
CA LEU A 81 10.23 -8.36 -4.38
C LEU A 81 9.92 -6.97 -3.80
N PHE A 82 8.66 -6.59 -3.89
CA PHE A 82 8.12 -5.43 -3.18
C PHE A 82 6.81 -5.78 -2.46
N VAL A 83 6.52 -5.02 -1.41
CA VAL A 83 5.29 -5.18 -0.65
C VAL A 83 4.14 -4.50 -1.40
N LYS A 84 3.35 -5.29 -2.12
CA LYS A 84 2.16 -4.79 -2.82
C LYS A 84 1.09 -4.32 -1.85
N GLU A 85 0.76 -5.18 -0.89
CA GLU A 85 -0.31 -4.94 0.05
C GLU A 85 0.10 -5.37 1.47
N ALA A 86 -0.25 -4.54 2.46
CA ALA A 86 -0.20 -4.90 3.86
C ALA A 86 -1.51 -4.49 4.51
N SER A 87 -2.49 -5.37 4.48
CA SER A 87 -3.83 -5.14 5.04
C SER A 87 -3.92 -5.61 6.48
N VAL A 88 -4.68 -4.86 7.29
CA VAL A 88 -4.87 -5.13 8.71
C VAL A 88 -6.35 -5.29 9.00
N GLY A 89 -6.69 -6.44 9.56
CA GLY A 89 -8.05 -6.77 9.96
C GLY A 89 -8.22 -6.88 11.48
N LYS A 90 -9.45 -6.66 11.95
CA LYS A 90 -9.89 -7.02 13.29
C LYS A 90 -10.16 -8.52 13.30
N ASN A 91 -9.57 -9.24 14.27
CA ASN A 91 -9.77 -10.67 14.40
C ASN A 91 -10.70 -10.95 15.59
N LEU A 92 -10.15 -11.29 16.74
CA LEU A 92 -10.89 -11.61 17.95
C LEU A 92 -11.07 -10.38 18.82
N LEU A 93 -12.22 -10.28 19.48
CA LEU A 93 -12.53 -9.25 20.45
C LEU A 93 -12.94 -9.89 21.78
N LEU A 94 -12.15 -9.66 22.80
CA LEU A 94 -12.50 -10.08 24.17
C LEU A 94 -13.14 -8.91 24.90
N ARG A 95 -14.40 -9.04 25.19
CA ARG A 95 -15.15 -8.06 26.00
C ARG A 95 -14.96 -8.34 27.48
N ARG A 96 -14.69 -7.31 28.26
CA ARG A 96 -14.56 -7.32 29.71
C ARG A 96 -15.30 -6.12 30.25
N PHE A 97 -15.64 -6.14 31.53
CA PHE A 97 -16.20 -4.98 32.20
C PHE A 97 -15.26 -4.50 33.31
N HIS A 98 -15.39 -3.24 33.63
CA HIS A 98 -14.72 -2.61 34.76
C HIS A 98 -15.76 -1.86 35.57
N PRO A 99 -15.90 -2.15 36.89
CA PRO A 99 -16.83 -1.42 37.72
C PRO A 99 -16.43 0.05 37.83
N ARG A 100 -17.42 0.92 37.78
CA ARG A 100 -17.30 2.37 37.88
C ARG A 100 -18.10 2.86 39.08
N ALA A 101 -17.98 4.16 39.38
CA ALA A 101 -18.74 4.81 40.44
C ALA A 101 -20.26 4.69 40.22
N ARG A 102 -21.03 4.80 41.27
CA ARG A 102 -22.51 4.75 41.28
C ARG A 102 -23.11 3.48 40.68
N GLY A 103 -22.46 2.33 40.91
CA GLY A 103 -22.97 1.03 40.45
C GLY A 103 -22.91 0.81 38.93
N ASN A 104 -22.30 1.71 38.19
CA ASN A 104 -22.15 1.56 36.73
C ASN A 104 -21.04 0.58 36.36
N ALA A 105 -21.17 -0.09 35.21
CA ALA A 105 -20.13 -0.94 34.63
C ALA A 105 -19.68 -0.37 33.30
N GLY A 106 -18.37 -0.12 33.17
CA GLY A 106 -17.74 0.31 31.90
C GLY A 106 -17.24 -0.89 31.08
N GLY A 107 -17.62 -0.99 29.81
CA GLY A 107 -17.13 -2.04 28.92
C GLY A 107 -15.68 -1.81 28.51
N ILE A 108 -14.86 -2.85 28.58
CA ILE A 108 -13.48 -2.85 28.08
C ILE A 108 -13.38 -3.83 26.92
N GLU A 109 -12.86 -3.37 25.79
CA GLU A 109 -12.60 -4.19 24.61
C GLU A 109 -11.11 -4.46 24.46
N LYS A 110 -10.72 -5.74 24.50
CA LYS A 110 -9.36 -6.20 24.23
C LYS A 110 -9.30 -6.75 22.80
N PHE A 111 -8.74 -5.96 21.89
CA PHE A 111 -8.65 -6.31 20.49
C PHE A 111 -7.50 -7.25 20.19
N PHE A 112 -7.76 -8.20 19.33
CA PHE A 112 -6.77 -8.95 18.57
C PHE A 112 -6.93 -8.60 17.11
N SER A 113 -5.82 -8.46 16.41
CA SER A 113 -5.78 -8.12 14.99
C SER A 113 -5.08 -9.21 14.18
N GLN A 114 -5.23 -9.12 12.89
CA GLN A 114 -4.48 -9.91 11.92
C GLN A 114 -3.84 -8.97 10.91
N ILE A 115 -2.73 -9.40 10.34
CA ILE A 115 -2.09 -8.74 9.21
C ILE A 115 -1.94 -9.74 8.08
N THR A 116 -2.29 -9.29 6.87
CA THR A 116 -2.05 -9.99 5.63
C THR A 116 -1.05 -9.18 4.83
N ILE A 117 0.06 -9.79 4.46
CA ILE A 117 1.11 -9.16 3.66
C ILE A 117 1.15 -9.91 2.33
N VAL A 118 1.04 -9.18 1.24
CA VAL A 118 1.20 -9.69 -0.13
C VAL A 118 2.45 -9.05 -0.70
N VAL A 119 3.37 -9.89 -1.14
CA VAL A 119 4.57 -9.50 -1.87
C VAL A 119 4.40 -9.86 -3.34
N GLU A 120 4.97 -9.07 -4.22
CA GLU A 120 4.91 -9.25 -5.67
C GLU A 120 6.29 -8.98 -6.25
N GLU A 121 6.71 -9.80 -7.21
CA GLU A 121 7.89 -9.56 -8.01
C GLU A 121 7.55 -8.52 -9.08
N LYS A 122 8.28 -7.42 -9.10
CA LYS A 122 8.17 -6.42 -10.14
C LYS A 122 9.04 -6.85 -11.32
N ARG A 123 8.46 -7.62 -12.22
CA ARG A 123 9.07 -7.81 -13.54
C ARG A 123 9.03 -6.47 -14.26
N GLU A 124 10.19 -5.86 -14.43
CA GLU A 124 10.32 -4.82 -15.45
C GLU A 124 10.06 -5.53 -16.77
N GLU A 125 8.85 -5.39 -17.30
CA GLU A 125 8.63 -5.65 -18.71
C GLU A 125 9.64 -4.73 -19.44
N LYS A 126 10.76 -5.31 -19.87
CA LYS A 126 11.57 -4.72 -20.93
C LYS A 126 10.62 -4.61 -22.11
N THR A 127 10.00 -3.46 -22.24
CA THR A 127 9.37 -3.05 -23.48
C THR A 127 10.50 -3.08 -24.47
N GLU A 128 10.65 -4.19 -25.19
CA GLU A 128 11.34 -4.21 -26.46
C GLU A 128 10.56 -3.25 -27.34
N GLU A 129 10.97 -1.99 -27.34
CA GLU A 129 10.64 -1.08 -28.42
C GLU A 129 11.09 -1.75 -29.69
N ALA A 130 10.15 -2.44 -30.32
CA ALA A 130 10.29 -2.91 -31.67
C ALA A 130 10.60 -1.70 -32.54
N LYS A 131 11.87 -1.58 -32.82
CA LYS A 131 12.49 -0.70 -33.80
C LYS A 131 11.81 -0.92 -35.15
N ALA A 132 10.76 -0.14 -35.42
CA ALA A 132 10.16 -0.09 -36.75
C ALA A 132 11.08 0.68 -37.67
N PRO A 133 11.42 0.13 -38.82
CA PRO A 133 12.34 0.80 -39.78
C PRO A 133 11.68 1.98 -40.48
N ALA A 134 12.45 3.05 -40.53
CA ALA A 134 12.15 4.25 -41.28
C ALA A 134 11.83 3.96 -42.77
N ALA A 135 10.69 4.44 -43.22
CA ALA A 135 10.44 4.63 -44.66
C ALA A 135 10.23 6.12 -44.95
N LYS A 136 11.09 6.59 -45.80
CA LYS A 136 11.18 7.91 -46.39
C LYS A 136 9.92 8.35 -47.13
N GLY A 137 9.58 9.62 -47.02
CA GLY A 137 8.63 10.25 -47.94
C GLY A 137 8.36 11.71 -47.56
N LYS A 138 9.16 12.65 -48.02
CA LYS A 138 8.84 14.07 -48.26
C LYS A 138 8.36 14.21 -49.73
N PRO A 139 7.80 15.35 -50.22
CA PRO A 139 7.47 16.64 -49.61
C PRO A 139 6.18 17.32 -50.18
N ALA A 140 6.03 18.60 -49.82
CA ALA A 140 5.35 19.71 -50.47
C ALA A 140 3.96 20.07 -49.93
N ALA A 141 3.83 21.18 -49.40
CA ALA A 141 3.81 22.58 -49.70
C ALA A 141 2.44 23.24 -49.53
N ALA A 142 2.48 24.36 -48.88
CA ALA A 142 1.79 25.62 -49.13
C ALA A 142 0.48 25.91 -48.39
N LYS A 143 0.51 26.88 -47.58
CA LYS A 143 0.15 28.30 -47.66
C LYS A 143 -0.99 28.76 -46.77
N LYS A 144 -0.66 29.70 -45.87
CA LYS A 144 -1.34 30.97 -45.50
C LYS A 144 -2.80 30.90 -45.03
N THR A 145 -3.21 31.56 -43.99
CA THR A 145 -3.09 32.96 -43.56
C THR A 145 -3.78 33.15 -42.21
N SER A 146 -3.16 33.96 -41.35
CA SER A 146 -3.70 35.12 -40.63
C SER A 146 -4.94 34.93 -39.76
N GLY A 147 -4.99 35.31 -38.55
CA GLY A 147 -4.68 36.52 -37.89
C GLY A 147 -5.24 36.60 -36.52
N LYS A 148 -4.54 37.30 -35.69
CA LYS A 148 -5.00 38.29 -34.74
C LYS A 148 -5.37 37.86 -33.31
N ALA A 149 -4.42 38.09 -32.41
CA ALA A 149 -4.67 38.49 -31.02
C ALA A 149 -5.28 39.92 -30.97
N PRO A 150 -5.70 40.50 -29.88
CA PRO A 150 -5.10 40.43 -28.54
C PRO A 150 -6.01 40.62 -27.31
N ALA A 151 -5.43 40.33 -26.14
CA ALA A 151 -5.50 41.09 -24.88
C ALA A 151 -6.84 41.47 -24.16
N LYS A 152 -6.90 41.12 -22.89
CA LYS A 152 -6.89 42.08 -21.78
C LYS A 152 -7.08 41.38 -20.41
N LYS A 153 -6.08 41.49 -19.56
CA LYS A 153 -6.23 41.68 -18.12
C LYS A 153 -6.78 43.11 -17.89
N PRO A 154 -7.40 43.44 -16.75
CA PRO A 154 -6.71 43.62 -15.49
C PRO A 154 -7.55 43.38 -14.20
N ALA A 155 -6.85 43.02 -13.12
CA ALA A 155 -6.60 43.78 -11.89
C ALA A 155 -7.74 43.99 -10.88
N ALA A 156 -7.55 43.32 -9.70
CA ALA A 156 -7.25 43.90 -8.38
C ALA A 156 -8.28 44.87 -7.77
N LYS A 157 -8.63 44.57 -6.51
CA LYS A 157 -8.74 45.48 -5.33
C LYS A 157 -9.34 44.71 -4.16
N THR A 158 -8.55 44.37 -3.14
CA THR A 158 -8.21 45.12 -1.92
C THR A 158 -9.36 45.70 -1.12
N LYS A 159 -9.30 45.40 0.15
CA LYS A 159 -9.63 46.12 1.40
C LYS A 159 -10.68 45.39 2.21
N ALA A 160 -10.36 44.94 3.37
CA ALA A 160 -9.85 45.53 4.60
C ALA A 160 -10.97 45.76 5.63
N LYS A 161 -10.74 45.17 6.82
CA LYS A 161 -10.88 45.79 8.13
C LYS A 161 -12.25 45.98 8.76
N LYS A 162 -12.43 45.35 9.91
CA LYS A 162 -12.83 45.87 11.24
C LYS A 162 -13.23 44.67 12.07
N GLU A 163 -12.56 44.28 13.13
CA GLU A 163 -12.38 44.87 14.47
C GLU A 163 -13.69 45.09 15.22
N ALA A 164 -13.69 44.53 16.41
CA ALA A 164 -14.41 44.84 17.65
C ALA A 164 -15.79 44.19 17.90
N ALA A 165 -15.91 43.37 18.82
CA ALA A 165 -16.27 43.48 20.23
C ALA A 165 -16.14 42.11 20.91
#